data_fab27d63f43453629eedd170b0f9f50d
#
_entry.id   fab27d63f43453629eedd170b0f9f50d
#
_cell.length_a   1.000
_cell.length_b   1.000
_cell.length_c   1.000
_cell.angle_alpha   90.00
_cell.angle_beta   90.00
_cell.angle_gamma   90.00
#
_symmetry.space_group_name_H-M   'P 1'
#
loop_
_entity.id
_entity.type
_entity.pdbx_description
1 polymer ?
#
loop_
_entity_poly.entity_id
_entity_poly.type
_entity_poly.pdbx_seq_one_letter_code
_entity_poly.pdbx_strand_id
1 'polypeptide(L)'
;MRIGNRIRGIYERRPYPPPSLRGAGASWKLLPIEWIDAISERTTAYAPARILVAGCGVGAEAFAFARQFPAAEVVAVDFSPRSIAIANRLRRTAKGGERVRFEVADITSRALVKIAGDPFDLVSCHGVLSYVPEPGAVLRNFVRCLTPAGVLILGVNGASHPTVRWRPVLSKFGIDADEFRESGRVREVLRVCDSLSGYPRISLAERDAGYLAGDLFGPLNRALPLAEWNRFCRRAGLHLLGSYHANFDVRDLLNRDLHAALMPRSRAEVAELVDTLQPASFHQLVLSRRAPIKTPWTEGNRLLRQRPSLTSLYTFRLPGRGGPWRRTRTLTLKSRPINTKVTLQAPQWEIEILRRSHGEHSLAQILDPVRPSVPLKSLVEAMYLLYQLGVINLLPAER
;
A
#
# COMPACT_ATOMS: atom_id res chain seq x y z
N MET A 1 -11.67 -26.22 -19.74
CA MET A 1 -12.13 -24.82 -19.53
C MET A 1 -10.92 -23.98 -19.10
N ARG A 2 -10.67 -22.79 -19.71
CA ARG A 2 -9.53 -21.94 -19.31
C ARG A 2 -9.74 -21.44 -17.87
N ILE A 3 -8.65 -21.38 -17.08
CA ILE A 3 -8.69 -21.00 -15.65
C ILE A 3 -9.40 -19.65 -15.43
N GLY A 4 -9.19 -18.68 -16.31
CA GLY A 4 -9.86 -17.39 -16.25
C GLY A 4 -11.40 -17.46 -16.34
N ASN A 5 -11.94 -18.41 -17.12
CA ASN A 5 -13.39 -18.62 -17.20
C ASN A 5 -13.96 -19.22 -15.91
N ARG A 6 -13.19 -20.07 -15.23
CA ARG A 6 -13.59 -20.62 -13.90
C ARG A 6 -13.66 -19.49 -12.87
N ILE A 7 -12.65 -18.64 -12.81
CA ILE A 7 -12.58 -17.49 -11.92
C ILE A 7 -13.77 -16.55 -12.19
N ARG A 8 -13.99 -16.18 -13.47
CA ARG A 8 -15.13 -15.36 -13.87
C ARG A 8 -16.46 -15.96 -13.40
N GLY A 9 -16.66 -17.26 -13.59
CA GLY A 9 -17.87 -17.95 -13.16
C GLY A 9 -18.09 -17.89 -11.65
N ILE A 10 -17.07 -17.82 -10.83
CA ILE A 10 -17.18 -17.65 -9.37
C ILE A 10 -17.77 -16.26 -9.06
N TYR A 11 -17.17 -15.20 -9.59
CA TYR A 11 -17.59 -13.81 -9.30
C TYR A 11 -18.92 -13.44 -9.99
N GLU A 12 -19.28 -14.07 -11.09
CA GLU A 12 -20.62 -13.95 -11.68
C GLU A 12 -21.69 -14.55 -10.76
N ARG A 13 -21.43 -15.70 -10.12
CA ARG A 13 -22.38 -16.29 -9.17
C ARG A 13 -22.37 -15.59 -7.82
N ARG A 14 -21.21 -15.09 -7.38
CA ARG A 14 -20.98 -14.50 -6.04
C ARG A 14 -20.22 -13.18 -6.16
N PRO A 15 -20.90 -12.10 -6.55
CA PRO A 15 -20.28 -10.78 -6.62
C PRO A 15 -19.63 -10.38 -5.29
N TYR A 16 -18.42 -9.82 -5.35
CA TYR A 16 -17.64 -9.43 -4.18
C TYR A 16 -17.27 -7.94 -4.25
N PRO A 17 -17.19 -7.22 -3.11
CA PRO A 17 -17.75 -7.63 -1.81
C PRO A 17 -19.27 -7.83 -1.86
N PRO A 18 -19.88 -8.55 -0.87
CA PRO A 18 -21.30 -8.79 -0.88
C PRO A 18 -22.11 -7.50 -0.94
N PRO A 19 -23.16 -7.42 -1.80
CA PRO A 19 -23.96 -6.20 -1.96
C PRO A 19 -24.76 -5.78 -0.69
N SER A 20 -24.88 -6.69 0.27
CA SER A 20 -25.58 -6.46 1.55
C SER A 20 -24.81 -5.56 2.52
N LEU A 21 -23.56 -5.25 2.27
CA LEU A 21 -22.83 -4.27 3.06
C LEU A 21 -23.47 -2.90 2.83
N ARG A 22 -24.37 -2.48 3.76
CA ARG A 22 -24.99 -1.16 3.75
C ARG A 22 -23.90 -0.10 3.65
N GLY A 23 -23.93 0.71 2.58
CA GLY A 23 -22.89 1.68 2.29
C GLY A 23 -21.57 1.02 1.86
N ALA A 24 -21.60 0.23 0.80
CA ALA A 24 -20.45 -0.53 0.26
C ALA A 24 -19.12 0.27 0.17
N GLY A 25 -19.19 1.59 0.09
CA GLY A 25 -18.02 2.46 0.15
C GLY A 25 -17.69 3.01 1.55
N ALA A 26 -18.58 2.92 2.55
CA ALA A 26 -18.35 3.51 3.86
C ALA A 26 -17.37 2.69 4.73
N SER A 27 -17.33 1.37 4.53
CA SER A 27 -16.46 0.46 5.26
C SER A 27 -15.14 0.14 4.56
N TRP A 28 -14.98 0.54 3.29
CA TRP A 28 -13.75 0.28 2.55
C TRP A 28 -12.66 1.24 3.00
N LYS A 29 -11.60 0.68 3.57
CA LYS A 29 -10.43 1.45 4.01
C LYS A 29 -9.44 1.54 2.86
N LEU A 30 -9.31 2.72 2.29
CA LEU A 30 -8.25 3.02 1.33
C LEU A 30 -6.91 3.10 2.04
N LEU A 31 -5.83 2.92 1.27
CA LEU A 31 -4.52 3.33 1.74
C LEU A 31 -4.56 4.82 2.11
N PRO A 32 -4.00 5.20 3.26
CA PRO A 32 -3.94 6.60 3.64
C PRO A 32 -3.18 7.42 2.62
N ILE A 33 -3.76 8.53 2.18
CA ILE A 33 -3.15 9.42 1.21
C ILE A 33 -1.83 9.98 1.76
N GLU A 34 -1.80 10.25 3.06
CA GLU A 34 -0.63 10.76 3.75
C GLU A 34 0.56 9.80 3.65
N TRP A 35 0.29 8.51 3.60
CA TRP A 35 1.35 7.53 3.41
C TRP A 35 1.83 7.49 1.95
N ILE A 36 0.90 7.62 0.99
CA ILE A 36 1.25 7.70 -0.43
C ILE A 36 2.13 8.94 -0.67
N ASP A 37 1.76 10.09 -0.09
CA ASP A 37 2.56 11.32 -0.16
C ASP A 37 3.96 11.12 0.41
N ALA A 38 4.03 10.53 1.60
CA ALA A 38 5.30 10.31 2.30
C ALA A 38 6.28 9.44 1.50
N ILE A 39 5.80 8.37 0.86
CA ILE A 39 6.68 7.44 0.14
C ILE A 39 6.90 7.78 -1.32
N SER A 40 6.01 8.59 -1.94
CA SER A 40 6.16 9.05 -3.33
C SER A 40 7.11 10.24 -3.46
N GLU A 41 7.67 10.71 -2.36
CA GLU A 41 8.63 11.83 -2.31
C GLU A 41 8.09 13.10 -3.00
N ARG A 42 6.79 13.36 -2.82
CA ARG A 42 6.11 14.53 -3.41
C ARG A 42 6.31 15.77 -2.54
N THR A 43 6.41 16.91 -3.19
CA THR A 43 6.49 18.21 -2.53
C THR A 43 5.13 18.79 -2.21
N THR A 44 4.08 18.31 -2.88
CA THR A 44 2.69 18.74 -2.72
C THR A 44 1.80 17.55 -2.41
N ALA A 45 0.70 17.79 -1.71
CA ALA A 45 -0.30 16.77 -1.40
C ALA A 45 -0.80 16.08 -2.67
N TYR A 46 -0.97 14.78 -2.61
CA TYR A 46 -1.41 13.97 -3.73
C TYR A 46 -2.90 14.23 -4.04
N ALA A 47 -3.15 14.85 -5.15
CA ALA A 47 -4.48 15.18 -5.64
C ALA A 47 -4.64 14.66 -7.09
N PRO A 48 -4.95 13.35 -7.28
CA PRO A 48 -5.14 12.80 -8.60
C PRO A 48 -6.38 13.39 -9.26
N ALA A 49 -6.26 13.83 -10.53
CA ALA A 49 -7.37 14.27 -11.34
C ALA A 49 -8.15 13.10 -11.93
N ARG A 50 -7.46 11.98 -12.24
CA ARG A 50 -8.06 10.78 -12.83
C ARG A 50 -7.60 9.52 -12.10
N ILE A 51 -8.55 8.65 -11.76
CA ILE A 51 -8.33 7.42 -11.00
C ILE A 51 -8.93 6.23 -11.77
N LEU A 52 -8.14 5.17 -11.96
CA LEU A 52 -8.62 3.88 -12.46
C LEU A 52 -8.70 2.88 -11.30
N VAL A 53 -9.85 2.26 -11.09
CA VAL A 53 -10.04 1.14 -10.17
C VAL A 53 -10.22 -0.14 -10.98
N ALA A 54 -9.20 -0.99 -10.98
CA ALA A 54 -9.11 -2.18 -11.80
C ALA A 54 -9.50 -3.45 -11.01
N GLY A 55 -10.56 -4.13 -11.42
CA GLY A 55 -11.20 -5.21 -10.67
C GLY A 55 -12.08 -4.66 -9.54
N CYS A 56 -12.92 -3.69 -9.87
CA CYS A 56 -13.68 -2.91 -8.89
C CYS A 56 -14.79 -3.70 -8.18
N GLY A 57 -15.14 -4.91 -8.63
CA GLY A 57 -16.27 -5.67 -8.13
C GLY A 57 -17.56 -4.86 -8.13
N VAL A 58 -18.26 -4.78 -7.01
CA VAL A 58 -19.49 -3.98 -6.85
C VAL A 58 -19.24 -2.50 -6.57
N GLY A 59 -17.99 -2.01 -6.73
CA GLY A 59 -17.66 -0.59 -6.73
C GLY A 59 -17.27 0.01 -5.38
N ALA A 60 -17.08 -0.78 -4.31
CA ALA A 60 -16.82 -0.26 -2.97
C ALA A 60 -15.60 0.68 -2.91
N GLU A 61 -14.48 0.28 -3.51
CA GLU A 61 -13.25 1.09 -3.56
C GLU A 61 -13.42 2.33 -4.46
N ALA A 62 -14.10 2.19 -5.59
CA ALA A 62 -14.37 3.32 -6.49
C ALA A 62 -15.17 4.43 -5.80
N PHE A 63 -16.21 4.07 -5.04
CA PHE A 63 -16.97 5.04 -4.24
C PHE A 63 -16.12 5.66 -3.12
N ALA A 64 -15.21 4.89 -2.52
CA ALA A 64 -14.30 5.42 -1.51
C ALA A 64 -13.35 6.47 -2.10
N PHE A 65 -12.79 6.22 -3.27
CA PHE A 65 -11.96 7.21 -4.00
C PHE A 65 -12.76 8.45 -4.42
N ALA A 66 -13.98 8.28 -4.95
CA ALA A 66 -14.83 9.41 -5.33
C ALA A 66 -15.17 10.32 -4.15
N ARG A 67 -15.27 9.77 -2.93
CA ARG A 67 -15.45 10.58 -1.71
C ARG A 67 -14.16 11.26 -1.26
N GLN A 68 -13.04 10.56 -1.33
CA GLN A 68 -11.75 11.06 -0.87
C GLN A 68 -11.20 12.16 -1.79
N PHE A 69 -11.44 12.04 -3.10
CA PHE A 69 -10.99 12.96 -4.13
C PHE A 69 -12.19 13.56 -4.89
N PRO A 70 -12.86 14.57 -4.32
CA PRO A 70 -14.10 15.11 -4.89
C PRO A 70 -13.91 15.81 -6.24
N ALA A 71 -12.69 16.17 -6.63
CA ALA A 71 -12.37 16.73 -7.93
C ALA A 71 -11.96 15.67 -8.99
N ALA A 72 -11.77 14.41 -8.58
CA ALA A 72 -11.29 13.37 -9.49
C ALA A 72 -12.42 12.73 -10.31
N GLU A 73 -12.12 12.41 -11.57
CA GLU A 73 -12.87 11.44 -12.37
C GLU A 73 -12.43 10.02 -11.96
N VAL A 74 -13.38 9.16 -11.64
CA VAL A 74 -13.11 7.76 -11.29
C VAL A 74 -13.65 6.85 -12.38
N VAL A 75 -12.78 6.09 -13.03
CA VAL A 75 -13.14 5.01 -13.95
C VAL A 75 -12.92 3.68 -13.24
N ALA A 76 -13.92 2.84 -13.20
CA ALA A 76 -13.88 1.57 -12.49
C ALA A 76 -14.25 0.42 -13.43
N VAL A 77 -13.39 -0.57 -13.51
CA VAL A 77 -13.57 -1.69 -14.44
C VAL A 77 -13.59 -3.03 -13.71
N ASP A 78 -14.46 -3.92 -14.17
CA ASP A 78 -14.49 -5.31 -13.74
C ASP A 78 -14.85 -6.21 -14.94
N PHE A 79 -14.38 -7.46 -14.93
CA PHE A 79 -14.69 -8.40 -16.00
C PHE A 79 -16.10 -9.02 -15.88
N SER A 80 -16.77 -8.87 -14.71
CA SER A 80 -18.11 -9.38 -14.41
C SER A 80 -19.19 -8.36 -14.77
N PRO A 81 -19.99 -8.60 -15.82
CA PRO A 81 -21.17 -7.77 -16.11
C PRO A 81 -22.13 -7.66 -14.94
N ARG A 82 -22.28 -8.75 -14.15
CA ARG A 82 -23.15 -8.75 -12.97
C ARG A 82 -22.65 -7.81 -11.87
N SER A 83 -21.33 -7.82 -11.60
CA SER A 83 -20.73 -6.90 -10.64
C SER A 83 -20.92 -5.44 -11.07
N ILE A 84 -20.70 -5.14 -12.34
CA ILE A 84 -20.89 -3.80 -12.91
C ILE A 84 -22.37 -3.37 -12.86
N ALA A 85 -23.31 -4.27 -13.15
CA ALA A 85 -24.74 -3.97 -13.02
C ALA A 85 -25.13 -3.61 -11.58
N ILE A 86 -24.56 -4.30 -10.58
CA ILE A 86 -24.77 -3.98 -9.17
C ILE A 86 -24.13 -2.63 -8.83
N ALA A 87 -22.88 -2.39 -9.23
CA ALA A 87 -22.16 -1.13 -9.02
C ALA A 87 -22.93 0.06 -9.59
N ASN A 88 -23.49 -0.06 -10.81
CA ASN A 88 -24.30 0.96 -11.44
C ASN A 88 -25.63 1.24 -10.67
N ARG A 89 -26.21 0.24 -10.02
CA ARG A 89 -27.37 0.47 -9.13
C ARG A 89 -26.96 1.21 -7.87
N LEU A 90 -25.86 0.79 -7.21
CA LEU A 90 -25.34 1.43 -6.01
C LEU A 90 -24.88 2.86 -6.26
N ARG A 91 -24.38 3.17 -7.47
CA ARG A 91 -23.96 4.50 -7.88
C ARG A 91 -25.00 5.58 -7.66
N ARG A 92 -26.29 5.24 -7.81
CA ARG A 92 -27.41 6.20 -7.71
C ARG A 92 -27.58 6.76 -6.28
N THR A 93 -27.15 6.01 -5.27
CA THR A 93 -27.30 6.37 -3.85
C THR A 93 -25.96 6.61 -3.15
N ALA A 94 -24.84 6.25 -3.80
CA ALA A 94 -23.51 6.44 -3.23
C ALA A 94 -23.08 7.89 -3.32
N LYS A 95 -22.56 8.46 -2.23
CA LYS A 95 -21.98 9.81 -2.22
C LYS A 95 -20.79 9.86 -3.18
N GLY A 96 -20.82 10.77 -4.15
CA GLY A 96 -19.83 10.92 -5.21
C GLY A 96 -19.99 9.92 -6.37
N GLY A 97 -21.07 9.12 -6.36
CA GLY A 97 -21.32 8.12 -7.39
C GLY A 97 -21.47 8.73 -8.79
N GLU A 98 -21.95 9.95 -8.91
CA GLU A 98 -22.08 10.70 -10.18
C GLU A 98 -20.75 10.84 -10.93
N ARG A 99 -19.62 10.82 -10.22
CA ARG A 99 -18.27 10.93 -10.79
C ARG A 99 -17.61 9.59 -11.10
N VAL A 100 -18.31 8.48 -10.86
CA VAL A 100 -17.80 7.13 -11.12
C VAL A 100 -18.39 6.59 -12.42
N ARG A 101 -17.54 6.26 -13.37
CA ARG A 101 -17.90 5.54 -14.59
C ARG A 101 -17.53 4.06 -14.44
N PHE A 102 -18.52 3.18 -14.54
CA PHE A 102 -18.33 1.73 -14.48
C PHE A 102 -18.38 1.09 -15.86
N GLU A 103 -17.39 0.27 -16.19
CA GLU A 103 -17.25 -0.41 -17.47
C GLU A 103 -16.93 -1.90 -17.29
N VAL A 104 -17.49 -2.73 -18.17
CA VAL A 104 -17.12 -4.15 -18.25
C VAL A 104 -15.82 -4.27 -19.05
N ALA A 105 -14.74 -4.64 -18.40
CA ALA A 105 -13.44 -4.81 -19.06
C ALA A 105 -12.59 -5.90 -18.40
N ASP A 106 -11.87 -6.66 -19.23
CA ASP A 106 -10.85 -7.59 -18.76
C ASP A 106 -9.51 -6.87 -18.68
N ILE A 107 -8.95 -6.78 -17.47
CA ILE A 107 -7.68 -6.11 -17.21
C ILE A 107 -6.48 -6.80 -17.88
N THR A 108 -6.62 -8.05 -18.29
CA THR A 108 -5.60 -8.78 -19.05
C THR A 108 -5.55 -8.36 -20.52
N SER A 109 -6.67 -7.81 -21.02
CA SER A 109 -6.80 -7.37 -22.40
C SER A 109 -6.09 -6.04 -22.65
N ARG A 110 -5.42 -5.91 -23.79
CA ARG A 110 -4.89 -4.62 -24.28
C ARG A 110 -5.99 -3.59 -24.56
N ALA A 111 -7.22 -4.03 -24.76
CA ALA A 111 -8.38 -3.16 -24.94
C ALA A 111 -8.67 -2.31 -23.69
N LEU A 112 -8.16 -2.70 -22.51
CA LEU A 112 -8.28 -1.91 -21.27
C LEU A 112 -7.85 -0.46 -21.50
N VAL A 113 -6.72 -0.23 -22.15
CA VAL A 113 -6.18 1.13 -22.39
C VAL A 113 -7.17 1.99 -23.18
N LYS A 114 -7.81 1.39 -24.21
CA LYS A 114 -8.81 2.09 -25.03
C LYS A 114 -10.12 2.35 -24.25
N ILE A 115 -10.58 1.36 -23.47
CA ILE A 115 -11.80 1.47 -22.65
C ILE A 115 -11.61 2.51 -21.53
N ALA A 116 -10.45 2.49 -20.91
CA ALA A 116 -10.11 3.42 -19.82
C ALA A 116 -10.01 4.87 -20.31
N GLY A 117 -9.52 5.11 -21.53
CA GLY A 117 -9.35 6.45 -22.10
C GLY A 117 -8.00 7.08 -21.77
N ASP A 118 -8.01 8.38 -21.45
CA ASP A 118 -6.79 9.14 -21.14
C ASP A 118 -6.04 8.58 -19.92
N PRO A 119 -4.72 8.83 -19.82
CA PRO A 119 -3.91 8.32 -18.72
C PRO A 119 -4.38 8.77 -17.33
N PHE A 120 -4.09 7.96 -16.33
CA PHE A 120 -4.49 8.14 -14.94
C PHE A 120 -3.32 8.56 -14.05
N ASP A 121 -3.60 9.41 -13.08
CA ASP A 121 -2.64 9.77 -12.04
C ASP A 121 -2.55 8.65 -10.99
N LEU A 122 -3.65 7.93 -10.78
CA LEU A 122 -3.74 6.81 -9.86
C LEU A 122 -4.40 5.61 -10.53
N VAL A 123 -3.75 4.48 -10.45
CA VAL A 123 -4.36 3.17 -10.73
C VAL A 123 -4.41 2.38 -9.43
N SER A 124 -5.57 1.82 -9.08
CA SER A 124 -5.72 0.89 -7.96
C SER A 124 -6.16 -0.47 -8.46
N CYS A 125 -5.48 -1.52 -7.98
CA CYS A 125 -5.83 -2.91 -8.24
C CYS A 125 -5.67 -3.70 -6.93
N HIS A 126 -6.76 -3.89 -6.20
CA HIS A 126 -6.75 -4.41 -4.85
C HIS A 126 -7.43 -5.77 -4.75
N GLY A 127 -6.67 -6.81 -4.36
CA GLY A 127 -7.20 -8.17 -4.20
C GLY A 127 -7.59 -8.85 -5.51
N VAL A 128 -6.94 -8.51 -6.64
CA VAL A 128 -7.28 -9.03 -7.97
C VAL A 128 -6.11 -9.74 -8.63
N LEU A 129 -4.93 -9.14 -8.62
CA LEU A 129 -3.78 -9.62 -9.39
C LEU A 129 -3.31 -11.01 -8.96
N SER A 130 -3.54 -11.39 -7.72
CA SER A 130 -3.25 -12.73 -7.17
C SER A 130 -4.04 -13.86 -7.86
N TYR A 131 -5.15 -13.51 -8.50
CA TYR A 131 -6.07 -14.45 -9.16
C TYR A 131 -5.99 -14.39 -10.68
N VAL A 132 -5.02 -13.66 -11.21
CA VAL A 132 -4.82 -13.51 -12.66
C VAL A 132 -3.74 -14.48 -13.15
N PRO A 133 -3.98 -15.27 -14.21
CA PRO A 133 -2.98 -16.19 -14.76
C PRO A 133 -1.67 -15.49 -15.17
N GLU A 134 -1.78 -14.34 -15.85
CA GLU A 134 -0.66 -13.58 -16.43
C GLU A 134 -0.50 -12.19 -15.77
N PRO A 135 0.00 -12.10 -14.51
CA PRO A 135 0.08 -10.82 -13.80
C PRO A 135 1.00 -9.80 -14.50
N GLY A 136 2.04 -10.27 -15.17
CA GLY A 136 2.94 -9.40 -15.94
C GLY A 136 2.25 -8.70 -17.12
N ALA A 137 1.28 -9.32 -17.77
CA ALA A 137 0.50 -8.69 -18.84
C ALA A 137 -0.38 -7.56 -18.28
N VAL A 138 -1.02 -7.80 -17.14
CA VAL A 138 -1.83 -6.79 -16.43
C VAL A 138 -0.99 -5.59 -16.01
N LEU A 139 0.16 -5.84 -15.38
CA LEU A 139 1.07 -4.77 -14.96
C LEU A 139 1.54 -3.91 -16.15
N ARG A 140 1.85 -4.52 -17.28
CA ARG A 140 2.17 -3.76 -18.51
C ARG A 140 0.99 -2.92 -19.01
N ASN A 141 -0.24 -3.41 -18.89
CA ASN A 141 -1.43 -2.61 -19.20
C ASN A 141 -1.57 -1.42 -18.26
N PHE A 142 -1.36 -1.61 -16.95
CA PHE A 142 -1.39 -0.52 -15.98
C PHE A 142 -0.33 0.55 -16.26
N VAL A 143 0.89 0.13 -16.63
CA VAL A 143 1.96 1.07 -17.05
C VAL A 143 1.51 1.95 -18.22
N ARG A 144 0.76 1.39 -19.18
CA ARG A 144 0.21 2.16 -20.32
C ARG A 144 -0.92 3.08 -19.92
N CYS A 145 -1.68 2.72 -18.88
CA CYS A 145 -2.76 3.54 -18.35
C CYS A 145 -2.26 4.69 -17.44
N LEU A 146 -1.04 4.61 -16.90
CA LEU A 146 -0.49 5.59 -15.97
C LEU A 146 0.13 6.78 -16.69
N THR A 147 -0.09 7.98 -16.14
CA THR A 147 0.73 9.16 -16.46
C THR A 147 2.21 8.91 -16.09
N PRO A 148 3.18 9.66 -16.63
CA PRO A 148 4.60 9.49 -16.26
C PRO A 148 4.88 9.65 -14.75
N ALA A 149 4.09 10.47 -14.05
CA ALA A 149 4.17 10.69 -12.61
C ALA A 149 3.11 9.91 -11.81
N GLY A 150 2.37 9.04 -12.48
CA GLY A 150 1.28 8.27 -11.89
C GLY A 150 1.76 7.22 -10.89
N VAL A 151 0.86 6.87 -9.99
CA VAL A 151 1.07 5.91 -8.92
C VAL A 151 0.15 4.71 -9.12
N LEU A 152 0.68 3.50 -8.93
CA LEU A 152 -0.10 2.26 -8.84
C LEU A 152 -0.16 1.81 -7.38
N ILE A 153 -1.38 1.67 -6.85
CA ILE A 153 -1.65 0.96 -5.60
C ILE A 153 -2.00 -0.48 -5.95
N LEU A 154 -1.25 -1.43 -5.40
CA LEU A 154 -1.43 -2.84 -5.68
C LEU A 154 -1.64 -3.62 -4.38
N GLY A 155 -2.83 -4.24 -4.23
CA GLY A 155 -3.14 -5.17 -3.15
C GLY A 155 -3.01 -6.61 -3.64
N VAL A 156 -2.08 -7.40 -3.06
CA VAL A 156 -1.79 -8.77 -3.49
C VAL A 156 -1.54 -9.71 -2.29
N ASN A 157 -1.83 -10.98 -2.48
CA ASN A 157 -1.66 -11.98 -1.43
C ASN A 157 -0.19 -12.26 -1.15
N GLY A 158 0.18 -12.21 0.11
CA GLY A 158 1.52 -12.49 0.61
C GLY A 158 1.73 -13.98 0.95
N ALA A 159 2.98 -14.35 1.21
CA ALA A 159 3.38 -15.74 1.41
C ALA A 159 2.69 -16.44 2.60
N SER A 160 2.22 -15.70 3.59
CA SER A 160 1.44 -16.24 4.72
C SER A 160 -0.08 -16.15 4.54
N HIS A 161 -0.56 -15.91 3.30
CA HIS A 161 -2.00 -15.87 3.03
C HIS A 161 -2.70 -17.17 3.47
N PRO A 162 -3.90 -17.11 4.06
CA PRO A 162 -4.61 -18.29 4.58
C PRO A 162 -4.68 -19.48 3.61
N THR A 163 -4.82 -19.21 2.31
CA THR A 163 -4.85 -20.27 1.29
C THR A 163 -3.63 -21.20 1.33
N VAL A 164 -2.43 -20.66 1.56
CA VAL A 164 -1.19 -21.44 1.61
C VAL A 164 -1.23 -22.46 2.75
N ARG A 165 -1.77 -22.04 3.89
CA ARG A 165 -1.84 -22.88 5.09
C ARG A 165 -3.02 -23.84 5.06
N TRP A 166 -4.18 -23.36 4.64
CA TRP A 166 -5.45 -24.09 4.84
C TRP A 166 -5.77 -25.10 3.74
N ARG A 167 -5.41 -24.86 2.48
CA ARG A 167 -5.67 -25.83 1.40
C ARG A 167 -5.10 -27.22 1.69
N PRO A 168 -3.84 -27.38 2.10
CA PRO A 168 -3.29 -28.69 2.46
C PRO A 168 -4.05 -29.35 3.63
N VAL A 169 -4.54 -28.56 4.59
CA VAL A 169 -5.32 -29.08 5.73
C VAL A 169 -6.69 -29.56 5.25
N LEU A 170 -7.42 -28.72 4.48
CA LEU A 170 -8.74 -29.07 3.96
C LEU A 170 -8.71 -30.35 3.11
N SER A 171 -7.66 -30.54 2.32
CA SER A 171 -7.47 -31.77 1.54
C SER A 171 -7.38 -33.02 2.41
N LYS A 172 -6.78 -32.92 3.62
CA LYS A 172 -6.75 -34.05 4.58
C LYS A 172 -8.13 -34.44 5.13
N PHE A 173 -9.09 -33.52 5.07
CA PHE A 173 -10.49 -33.78 5.42
C PHE A 173 -11.35 -34.17 4.21
N GLY A 174 -10.72 -34.46 3.06
CA GLY A 174 -11.41 -34.79 1.83
C GLY A 174 -12.25 -33.66 1.23
N ILE A 175 -11.88 -32.41 1.55
CA ILE A 175 -12.51 -31.21 0.97
C ILE A 175 -11.63 -30.77 -0.18
N ASP A 176 -12.19 -30.87 -1.40
CA ASP A 176 -11.53 -30.38 -2.59
C ASP A 176 -11.54 -28.85 -2.59
N ALA A 177 -10.34 -28.27 -2.56
CA ALA A 177 -10.14 -26.83 -2.59
C ALA A 177 -10.52 -26.19 -3.94
N ASP A 178 -10.57 -26.97 -5.02
CA ASP A 178 -10.89 -26.46 -6.36
C ASP A 178 -12.39 -26.44 -6.67
N GLU A 179 -13.23 -27.11 -5.86
CA GLU A 179 -14.67 -27.15 -6.02
C GLU A 179 -15.40 -26.75 -4.73
N PHE A 180 -15.41 -25.48 -4.43
CA PHE A 180 -16.13 -25.00 -3.25
C PHE A 180 -17.64 -25.22 -3.39
N ARG A 181 -18.14 -26.17 -2.59
CA ARG A 181 -19.56 -26.33 -2.29
C ARG A 181 -19.79 -25.96 -0.82
N GLU A 182 -20.51 -24.86 -0.59
CA GLU A 182 -20.85 -24.47 0.77
C GLU A 182 -21.69 -25.57 1.42
N SER A 183 -21.18 -26.14 2.50
CA SER A 183 -21.86 -27.17 3.28
C SER A 183 -21.56 -26.99 4.76
N GLY A 184 -22.42 -27.53 5.62
CA GLY A 184 -22.20 -27.54 7.07
C GLY A 184 -20.85 -28.17 7.43
N ARG A 185 -20.46 -29.25 6.76
CA ARG A 185 -19.17 -29.95 6.95
C ARG A 185 -17.98 -29.02 6.65
N VAL A 186 -18.00 -28.25 5.56
CA VAL A 186 -16.95 -27.29 5.24
C VAL A 186 -16.81 -26.25 6.35
N ARG A 187 -17.92 -25.70 6.81
CA ARG A 187 -17.92 -24.70 7.90
C ARG A 187 -17.41 -25.29 9.22
N GLU A 188 -17.75 -26.53 9.51
CA GLU A 188 -17.27 -27.24 10.70
C GLU A 188 -15.76 -27.45 10.66
N VAL A 189 -15.22 -27.95 9.54
CA VAL A 189 -13.78 -28.11 9.38
C VAL A 189 -13.06 -26.77 9.47
N LEU A 190 -13.59 -25.69 8.89
CA LEU A 190 -13.03 -24.34 9.02
C LEU A 190 -13.00 -23.87 10.48
N ARG A 191 -14.05 -24.15 11.30
CA ARG A 191 -14.04 -23.83 12.75
C ARG A 191 -12.95 -24.60 13.50
N VAL A 192 -12.76 -25.88 13.20
CA VAL A 192 -11.68 -26.67 13.77
C VAL A 192 -10.33 -26.06 13.40
N CYS A 193 -10.16 -25.70 12.14
CA CYS A 193 -8.94 -25.06 11.65
C CYS A 193 -8.68 -23.73 12.35
N ASP A 194 -9.70 -22.88 12.49
CA ASP A 194 -9.60 -21.59 13.19
C ASP A 194 -9.16 -21.80 14.64
N SER A 195 -9.74 -22.78 15.33
CA SER A 195 -9.41 -23.11 16.73
C SER A 195 -7.96 -23.58 16.91
N LEU A 196 -7.45 -24.34 15.96
CA LEU A 196 -6.07 -24.88 16.00
C LEU A 196 -5.02 -23.84 15.56
N SER A 197 -5.42 -22.82 14.83
CA SER A 197 -4.47 -21.86 14.22
C SER A 197 -3.86 -20.88 15.22
N GLY A 198 -4.47 -20.68 16.37
CA GLY A 198 -4.08 -19.63 17.32
C GLY A 198 -4.24 -18.20 16.78
N TYR A 199 -4.91 -18.02 15.65
CA TYR A 199 -5.19 -16.71 15.04
C TYR A 199 -6.59 -16.22 15.44
N PRO A 200 -6.74 -15.49 16.55
CA PRO A 200 -8.06 -15.08 17.07
C PRO A 200 -8.73 -13.97 16.26
N ARG A 201 -8.05 -13.40 15.26
CA ARG A 201 -8.51 -12.15 14.61
C ARG A 201 -9.34 -12.34 13.34
N ILE A 202 -9.33 -13.53 12.71
CA ILE A 202 -10.05 -13.73 11.44
C ILE A 202 -10.56 -15.17 11.40
N SER A 203 -11.81 -15.39 11.84
CA SER A 203 -12.49 -16.67 11.65
C SER A 203 -12.78 -16.87 10.16
N LEU A 204 -12.20 -17.90 9.55
CA LEU A 204 -12.50 -18.29 8.17
C LEU A 204 -13.91 -18.89 8.07
N ALA A 205 -14.35 -19.57 9.12
CA ALA A 205 -15.69 -20.13 9.17
C ALA A 205 -16.82 -19.08 9.11
N GLU A 206 -16.52 -17.84 9.49
CA GLU A 206 -17.46 -16.71 9.48
C GLU A 206 -17.37 -15.87 8.20
N ARG A 207 -16.39 -16.14 7.32
CA ARG A 207 -16.27 -15.41 6.05
C ARG A 207 -17.46 -15.69 5.14
N ASP A 208 -17.82 -14.68 4.35
CA ASP A 208 -18.87 -14.86 3.34
C ASP A 208 -18.47 -15.88 2.26
N ALA A 209 -19.50 -16.43 1.62
CA ALA A 209 -19.32 -17.46 0.61
C ALA A 209 -18.54 -16.96 -0.63
N GLY A 210 -18.58 -15.68 -0.94
CA GLY A 210 -17.82 -15.06 -2.03
C GLY A 210 -16.31 -15.07 -1.73
N TYR A 211 -15.93 -14.68 -0.52
CA TYR A 211 -14.55 -14.77 -0.03
C TYR A 211 -14.07 -16.23 -0.07
N LEU A 212 -14.81 -17.16 0.53
CA LEU A 212 -14.39 -18.56 0.53
C LEU A 212 -14.22 -19.12 -0.88
N ALA A 213 -15.18 -18.86 -1.77
CA ALA A 213 -15.12 -19.36 -3.15
C ALA A 213 -13.99 -18.73 -3.97
N GLY A 214 -13.70 -17.45 -3.79
CA GLY A 214 -12.65 -16.75 -4.53
C GLY A 214 -11.27 -16.92 -3.93
N ASP A 215 -11.12 -16.59 -2.65
CA ASP A 215 -9.80 -16.52 -2.00
C ASP A 215 -9.30 -17.89 -1.52
N LEU A 216 -10.17 -18.66 -0.84
CA LEU A 216 -9.74 -19.93 -0.24
C LEU A 216 -9.83 -21.11 -1.21
N PHE A 217 -10.93 -21.22 -1.95
CA PHE A 217 -11.23 -22.35 -2.84
C PHE A 217 -11.12 -22.01 -4.33
N GLY A 218 -10.75 -20.78 -4.68
CA GLY A 218 -10.61 -20.38 -6.08
C GLY A 218 -9.53 -21.18 -6.82
N PRO A 219 -9.67 -21.39 -8.14
CA PRO A 219 -8.78 -22.26 -8.92
C PRO A 219 -7.36 -21.70 -9.07
N LEU A 220 -7.17 -20.43 -8.77
CA LEU A 220 -5.87 -19.76 -8.78
C LEU A 220 -5.82 -18.77 -7.62
N ASN A 221 -4.83 -18.92 -6.78
CA ASN A 221 -4.46 -17.92 -5.79
C ASN A 221 -2.93 -17.90 -5.70
N ARG A 222 -2.32 -16.83 -6.19
CA ARG A 222 -0.87 -16.62 -6.14
C ARG A 222 -0.56 -15.83 -4.87
N ALA A 223 -0.06 -16.52 -3.88
CA ALA A 223 0.40 -15.94 -2.62
C ALA A 223 1.93 -15.99 -2.60
N LEU A 224 2.59 -14.86 -2.72
CA LEU A 224 4.04 -14.76 -2.91
C LEU A 224 4.70 -13.81 -1.91
N PRO A 225 5.99 -14.01 -1.59
CA PRO A 225 6.79 -13.02 -0.88
C PRO A 225 6.84 -11.68 -1.64
N LEU A 226 7.03 -10.59 -0.90
CA LEU A 226 7.13 -9.25 -1.48
C LEU A 226 8.19 -9.15 -2.57
N ALA A 227 9.35 -9.76 -2.38
CA ALA A 227 10.44 -9.76 -3.36
C ALA A 227 10.04 -10.36 -4.72
N GLU A 228 9.18 -11.38 -4.72
CA GLU A 228 8.68 -11.97 -5.96
C GLU A 228 7.65 -11.07 -6.65
N TRP A 229 6.72 -10.46 -5.91
CA TRP A 229 5.82 -9.45 -6.44
C TRP A 229 6.57 -8.27 -7.02
N ASN A 230 7.60 -7.78 -6.32
CA ASN A 230 8.45 -6.69 -6.80
C ASN A 230 9.18 -7.07 -8.09
N ARG A 231 9.61 -8.33 -8.24
CA ARG A 231 10.22 -8.83 -9.49
C ARG A 231 9.25 -8.75 -10.69
N PHE A 232 7.96 -9.11 -10.50
CA PHE A 232 6.92 -8.91 -11.53
C PHE A 232 6.76 -7.43 -11.88
N CYS A 233 6.69 -6.56 -10.89
CA CYS A 233 6.52 -5.12 -11.06
C CYS A 233 7.71 -4.51 -11.83
N ARG A 234 8.94 -4.83 -11.43
CA ARG A 234 10.17 -4.36 -12.10
C ARG A 234 10.25 -4.80 -13.56
N ARG A 235 9.88 -6.04 -13.88
CA ARG A 235 9.82 -6.52 -15.28
C ARG A 235 8.77 -5.80 -16.12
N ALA A 236 7.78 -5.19 -15.50
CA ALA A 236 6.78 -4.37 -16.18
C ALA A 236 7.19 -2.88 -16.28
N GLY A 237 8.33 -2.48 -15.71
CA GLY A 237 8.79 -1.08 -15.70
C GLY A 237 8.23 -0.26 -14.53
N LEU A 238 7.87 -0.93 -13.42
CA LEU A 238 7.40 -0.30 -12.18
C LEU A 238 8.44 -0.42 -11.08
N HIS A 239 8.59 0.61 -10.30
CA HIS A 239 9.47 0.67 -9.14
C HIS A 239 8.64 0.65 -7.86
N LEU A 240 8.96 -0.27 -6.95
CA LEU A 240 8.37 -0.30 -5.61
C LEU A 240 8.90 0.89 -4.80
N LEU A 241 7.99 1.73 -4.32
CA LEU A 241 8.32 2.85 -3.43
C LEU A 241 8.24 2.42 -1.96
N GLY A 242 7.30 1.55 -1.62
CA GLY A 242 7.15 0.99 -0.28
C GLY A 242 5.96 0.03 -0.17
N SER A 243 5.95 -0.73 0.93
CA SER A 243 4.85 -1.60 1.34
C SER A 243 4.23 -1.07 2.62
N TYR A 244 2.90 -0.83 2.62
CA TYR A 244 2.23 -0.19 3.75
C TYR A 244 2.50 -0.91 5.07
N HIS A 245 2.20 -2.22 5.14
CA HIS A 245 2.39 -2.98 6.37
C HIS A 245 3.85 -3.07 6.77
N ALA A 246 4.73 -3.53 5.87
CA ALA A 246 6.13 -3.73 6.19
C ALA A 246 6.84 -2.44 6.63
N ASN A 247 6.58 -1.31 5.96
CA ASN A 247 7.19 -0.04 6.37
C ASN A 247 6.57 0.55 7.65
N PHE A 248 5.33 0.20 7.98
CA PHE A 248 4.75 0.57 9.28
C PHE A 248 5.26 -0.30 10.43
N ASP A 249 5.52 -1.58 10.19
CA ASP A 249 6.04 -2.48 11.22
C ASP A 249 7.50 -2.15 11.60
N VAL A 250 8.24 -1.47 10.71
CA VAL A 250 9.57 -0.88 11.04
C VAL A 250 9.51 0.07 12.25
N ARG A 251 8.33 0.59 12.61
CA ARG A 251 8.17 1.42 13.83
C ARG A 251 8.50 0.69 15.12
N ASP A 252 8.22 -0.61 15.15
CA ASP A 252 8.54 -1.44 16.32
C ASP A 252 10.05 -1.73 16.41
N LEU A 253 10.77 -1.45 15.32
CA LEU A 253 12.23 -1.56 15.20
C LEU A 253 12.95 -0.24 15.50
N LEU A 254 12.33 0.70 16.25
CA LEU A 254 12.83 2.05 16.51
C LEU A 254 14.07 2.11 17.42
N ASN A 255 14.94 1.14 17.32
CA ASN A 255 16.29 1.22 17.84
C ASN A 255 17.20 1.92 16.81
N ARG A 256 17.82 3.05 17.20
CA ARG A 256 18.76 3.78 16.31
C ARG A 256 19.88 2.88 15.79
N ASP A 257 20.34 1.94 16.61
CA ASP A 257 21.40 1.00 16.23
C ASP A 257 20.97 0.06 15.11
N LEU A 258 19.73 -0.40 15.15
CA LEU A 258 19.16 -1.24 14.09
C LEU A 258 19.02 -0.47 12.79
N HIS A 259 18.57 0.79 12.84
CA HIS A 259 18.48 1.62 11.64
C HIS A 259 19.86 1.93 11.03
N ALA A 260 20.87 2.12 11.85
CA ALA A 260 22.23 2.25 11.37
C ALA A 260 22.69 0.99 10.60
N ALA A 261 22.32 -0.20 11.08
CA ALA A 261 22.63 -1.46 10.39
C ALA A 261 21.84 -1.65 9.08
N LEU A 262 20.69 -0.99 8.91
CA LEU A 262 19.88 -1.05 7.68
C LEU A 262 20.42 -0.11 6.57
N MET A 263 21.18 0.93 6.92
CA MET A 263 21.73 1.85 5.91
C MET A 263 22.67 1.14 4.94
N PRO A 264 22.70 1.51 3.65
CA PRO A 264 21.95 2.59 2.98
C PRO A 264 20.67 2.10 2.25
N ARG A 265 19.96 1.08 2.74
CA ARG A 265 18.83 0.46 2.05
C ARG A 265 17.69 1.44 1.83
N SER A 266 17.06 1.32 0.67
CA SER A 266 15.80 2.02 0.35
C SER A 266 14.62 1.49 1.17
N ARG A 267 13.50 2.21 1.20
CA ARG A 267 12.25 1.74 1.81
C ARG A 267 11.77 0.40 1.22
N ALA A 268 11.94 0.22 -0.08
CA ALA A 268 11.59 -1.03 -0.75
C ALA A 268 12.44 -2.22 -0.27
N GLU A 269 13.76 -2.04 -0.15
CA GLU A 269 14.68 -3.07 0.35
C GLU A 269 14.43 -3.40 1.82
N VAL A 270 14.11 -2.39 2.63
CA VAL A 270 13.73 -2.60 4.04
C VAL A 270 12.39 -3.36 4.12
N ALA A 271 11.43 -3.03 3.28
CA ALA A 271 10.15 -3.74 3.24
C ALA A 271 10.30 -5.22 2.83
N GLU A 272 11.17 -5.52 1.85
CA GLU A 272 11.48 -6.90 1.47
C GLU A 272 12.18 -7.67 2.60
N LEU A 273 13.07 -7.03 3.34
CA LEU A 273 13.73 -7.63 4.50
C LEU A 273 12.72 -7.95 5.60
N VAL A 274 11.83 -7.01 5.93
CA VAL A 274 10.77 -7.22 6.92
C VAL A 274 9.85 -8.37 6.51
N ASP A 275 9.43 -8.42 5.25
CA ASP A 275 8.59 -9.52 4.74
C ASP A 275 9.29 -10.88 4.78
N THR A 276 10.63 -10.90 4.61
CA THR A 276 11.41 -12.15 4.75
C THR A 276 11.40 -12.66 6.18
N LEU A 277 11.47 -11.77 7.16
CA LEU A 277 11.49 -12.12 8.59
C LEU A 277 10.07 -12.40 9.13
N GLN A 278 9.09 -11.65 8.64
CA GLN A 278 7.68 -11.73 9.03
C GLN A 278 6.79 -11.73 7.77
N PRO A 279 6.63 -12.88 7.12
CA PRO A 279 5.86 -12.96 5.88
C PRO A 279 4.43 -12.46 6.05
N ALA A 280 4.05 -11.46 5.27
CA ALA A 280 2.71 -10.89 5.29
C ALA A 280 1.69 -11.85 4.68
N SER A 281 0.44 -11.77 5.14
CA SER A 281 -0.68 -12.46 4.50
C SER A 281 -1.20 -11.69 3.27
N PHE A 282 -1.02 -10.37 3.28
CA PHE A 282 -1.45 -9.48 2.21
C PHE A 282 -0.52 -8.28 2.12
N HIS A 283 -0.10 -7.94 0.90
CA HIS A 283 0.72 -6.76 0.63
C HIS A 283 -0.12 -5.64 0.07
N GLN A 284 0.11 -4.43 0.55
CA GLN A 284 -0.37 -3.19 -0.05
C GLN A 284 0.85 -2.38 -0.50
N LEU A 285 1.06 -2.35 -1.81
CA LEU A 285 2.25 -1.79 -2.44
C LEU A 285 1.92 -0.46 -3.09
N VAL A 286 2.85 0.47 -3.03
CA VAL A 286 2.83 1.69 -3.83
C VAL A 286 3.99 1.66 -4.80
N LEU A 287 3.66 1.81 -6.07
CA LEU A 287 4.57 1.67 -7.18
C LEU A 287 4.49 2.91 -8.09
N SER A 288 5.58 3.21 -8.77
CA SER A 288 5.65 4.31 -9.74
C SER A 288 6.42 3.89 -10.98
N ARG A 289 6.16 4.55 -12.11
CA ARG A 289 7.00 4.46 -13.31
C ARG A 289 8.35 5.13 -13.14
N ARG A 290 8.43 6.13 -12.25
CA ARG A 290 9.68 6.80 -11.90
C ARG A 290 10.40 6.01 -10.83
N ALA A 291 11.71 5.83 -11.02
CA ALA A 291 12.55 5.28 -9.97
C ALA A 291 12.53 6.22 -8.74
N PRO A 292 12.57 5.68 -7.52
CA PRO A 292 12.70 6.50 -6.31
C PRO A 292 14.00 7.33 -6.35
N ILE A 293 13.96 8.48 -5.71
CA ILE A 293 15.14 9.34 -5.59
C ILE A 293 16.20 8.59 -4.77
N LYS A 294 17.41 8.50 -5.31
CA LYS A 294 18.54 7.90 -4.60
C LYS A 294 19.10 8.92 -3.61
N THR A 295 18.76 8.76 -2.35
CA THR A 295 19.34 9.58 -1.29
C THR A 295 20.79 9.17 -1.04
N PRO A 296 21.75 10.12 -1.00
CA PRO A 296 23.18 9.80 -0.88
C PRO A 296 23.57 9.53 0.58
N TRP A 297 23.06 8.46 1.17
CA TRP A 297 23.27 8.13 2.60
C TRP A 297 24.73 7.96 2.98
N THR A 298 25.57 7.47 2.07
CA THR A 298 27.01 7.23 2.30
C THR A 298 27.89 8.43 1.96
N GLU A 299 27.31 9.48 1.36
CA GLU A 299 28.02 10.66 0.88
C GLU A 299 27.56 11.90 1.69
N GLY A 300 28.06 12.04 2.92
CA GLY A 300 27.60 13.04 3.88
C GLY A 300 27.58 14.48 3.34
N ASN A 301 28.55 14.87 2.52
CA ASN A 301 28.57 16.20 1.89
C ASN A 301 27.44 16.40 0.88
N ARG A 302 27.02 15.35 0.18
CA ARG A 302 25.86 15.39 -0.70
C ARG A 302 24.55 15.35 0.08
N LEU A 303 24.51 14.59 1.18
CA LEU A 303 23.35 14.58 2.08
C LEU A 303 23.08 15.98 2.65
N LEU A 304 24.11 16.72 3.03
CA LEU A 304 23.99 18.09 3.54
C LEU A 304 23.35 19.08 2.55
N ARG A 305 23.39 18.79 1.26
CA ARG A 305 22.74 19.59 0.21
C ARG A 305 21.25 19.25 0.04
N GLN A 306 20.79 18.12 0.59
CA GLN A 306 19.37 17.74 0.50
C GLN A 306 18.51 18.67 1.36
N ARG A 307 17.29 18.92 0.90
CA ARG A 307 16.30 19.76 1.58
C ARG A 307 15.26 18.86 2.24
N PRO A 308 15.23 18.80 3.58
CA PRO A 308 14.23 18.02 4.28
C PRO A 308 12.85 18.66 4.17
N SER A 309 11.85 17.85 3.89
CA SER A 309 10.43 18.27 3.85
C SER A 309 9.62 17.32 4.71
N LEU A 310 8.85 17.89 5.63
CA LEU A 310 7.93 17.13 6.48
C LEU A 310 6.81 16.53 5.64
N THR A 311 6.43 15.31 5.97
CA THR A 311 5.28 14.65 5.36
C THR A 311 4.01 14.94 6.16
N SER A 312 2.86 14.72 5.54
CA SER A 312 1.56 14.80 6.22
C SER A 312 1.21 13.55 7.04
N LEU A 313 2.06 12.52 7.03
CA LEU A 313 1.82 11.23 7.68
C LEU A 313 1.70 11.34 9.21
N TYR A 314 2.44 12.28 9.80
CA TYR A 314 2.44 12.50 11.23
C TYR A 314 2.04 13.92 11.60
N THR A 315 1.37 14.04 12.73
CA THR A 315 1.35 15.27 13.51
C THR A 315 2.34 15.13 14.66
N PHE A 316 3.06 16.19 14.99
CA PHE A 316 4.01 16.16 16.07
C PHE A 316 3.89 17.41 16.93
N ARG A 317 4.13 17.19 18.21
CA ARG A 317 4.29 18.26 19.18
C ARG A 317 5.78 18.45 19.44
N LEU A 318 6.34 19.52 18.88
CA LEU A 318 7.74 19.83 19.09
C LEU A 318 7.91 20.46 20.49
N PRO A 319 8.95 20.05 21.23
CA PRO A 319 9.31 20.73 22.49
C PRO A 319 9.63 22.20 22.25
N GLY A 320 9.54 23.03 23.30
CA GLY A 320 9.86 24.46 23.22
C GLY A 320 11.27 24.73 22.68
N ARG A 321 11.51 25.93 22.19
CA ARG A 321 12.86 26.39 21.75
C ARG A 321 13.78 26.57 22.97
N GLY A 322 15.08 26.37 22.75
CA GLY A 322 16.12 26.69 23.72
C GLY A 322 16.71 25.48 24.44
N GLY A 323 17.90 25.65 24.95
CA GLY A 323 18.72 24.65 25.64
C GLY A 323 19.90 24.19 24.79
N PRO A 324 20.87 23.48 25.42
CA PRO A 324 22.06 22.99 24.70
C PRO A 324 21.69 22.06 23.53
N TRP A 325 22.36 22.19 22.41
CA TRP A 325 22.07 21.45 21.17
C TRP A 325 22.15 19.92 21.30
N ARG A 326 22.93 19.44 22.23
CA ARG A 326 23.07 17.99 22.54
C ARG A 326 22.03 17.50 23.55
N ARG A 327 21.24 18.39 24.15
CA ARG A 327 20.22 17.99 25.12
C ARG A 327 19.14 17.17 24.42
N THR A 328 18.97 15.92 24.86
CA THR A 328 17.93 15.03 24.38
C THR A 328 16.58 15.39 24.98
N ARG A 329 15.56 15.38 24.15
CA ARG A 329 14.17 15.64 24.55
C ARG A 329 13.26 14.61 23.93
N THR A 330 12.13 14.39 24.55
CA THR A 330 11.09 13.50 24.05
C THR A 330 10.32 14.18 22.93
N LEU A 331 10.35 13.58 21.75
CA LEU A 331 9.55 13.94 20.59
C LEU A 331 8.40 12.93 20.45
N THR A 332 7.16 13.39 20.42
CA THR A 332 6.01 12.52 20.19
C THR A 332 5.46 12.76 18.79
N LEU A 333 5.44 11.71 18.00
CA LEU A 333 4.85 11.64 16.67
C LEU A 333 3.50 10.91 16.79
N LYS A 334 2.44 11.47 16.23
CA LYS A 334 1.14 10.81 16.14
C LYS A 334 0.83 10.54 14.66
N SER A 335 0.79 9.26 14.30
CA SER A 335 0.40 8.85 12.95
C SER A 335 -1.08 9.21 12.71
N ARG A 336 -1.36 9.93 11.64
CA ARG A 336 -2.73 10.29 11.25
C ARG A 336 -3.57 9.07 10.88
N PRO A 337 -3.07 8.16 10.00
CA PRO A 337 -3.90 7.07 9.50
C PRO A 337 -4.27 6.02 10.54
N ILE A 338 -3.36 5.70 11.47
CA ILE A 338 -3.56 4.61 12.43
C ILE A 338 -3.69 5.08 13.88
N ASN A 339 -3.69 6.40 14.10
CA ASN A 339 -3.82 7.02 15.42
C ASN A 339 -2.82 6.50 16.48
N THR A 340 -1.69 5.96 16.03
CA THR A 340 -0.63 5.43 16.90
C THR A 340 0.35 6.52 17.25
N LYS A 341 0.79 6.54 18.50
CA LYS A 341 1.84 7.44 18.98
C LYS A 341 3.19 6.73 18.92
N VAL A 342 4.17 7.42 18.40
CA VAL A 342 5.58 7.01 18.40
C VAL A 342 6.36 8.05 19.20
N THR A 343 7.15 7.60 20.16
CA THR A 343 7.96 8.48 21.00
C THR A 343 9.43 8.25 20.70
N LEU A 344 10.15 9.32 20.34
CA LEU A 344 11.57 9.31 20.05
C LEU A 344 12.32 10.17 21.06
N GLN A 345 13.52 9.75 21.41
CA GLN A 345 14.49 10.60 22.09
C GLN A 345 15.32 11.32 21.03
N ALA A 346 15.13 12.61 20.90
CA ALA A 346 15.78 13.42 19.87
C ALA A 346 16.64 14.53 20.49
N PRO A 347 17.88 14.73 20.06
CA PRO A 347 18.68 15.89 20.48
C PRO A 347 18.09 17.17 19.91
N GLN A 348 18.39 18.31 20.52
CA GLN A 348 17.81 19.60 20.13
C GLN A 348 18.07 19.96 18.67
N TRP A 349 19.22 19.58 18.10
CA TRP A 349 19.53 19.83 16.70
C TRP A 349 18.60 19.08 15.73
N GLU A 350 18.19 17.85 16.09
CA GLU A 350 17.24 17.05 15.28
C GLU A 350 15.85 17.69 15.32
N ILE A 351 15.44 18.19 16.49
CA ILE A 351 14.18 18.93 16.65
C ILE A 351 14.18 20.21 15.81
N GLU A 352 15.32 20.90 15.73
CA GLU A 352 15.45 22.12 14.91
C GLU A 352 15.41 21.79 13.41
N ILE A 353 15.98 20.67 12.98
CA ILE A 353 15.81 20.19 11.59
C ILE A 353 14.33 20.00 11.31
N LEU A 354 13.58 19.29 12.15
CA LEU A 354 12.14 19.08 11.95
C LEU A 354 11.36 20.39 11.88
N ARG A 355 11.73 21.40 12.69
CA ARG A 355 11.08 22.71 12.64
C ARG A 355 11.25 23.45 11.33
N ARG A 356 12.38 23.25 10.65
CA ARG A 356 12.76 23.94 9.43
C ARG A 356 12.64 23.06 8.19
N SER A 357 12.07 21.85 8.34
CA SER A 357 11.88 20.91 7.24
C SER A 357 10.65 21.26 6.38
N HIS A 358 10.71 22.37 5.67
CA HIS A 358 9.66 22.82 4.76
C HIS A 358 10.06 22.65 3.28
N GLY A 359 11.21 22.03 3.00
CA GLY A 359 11.71 21.81 1.64
C GLY A 359 12.43 23.03 1.03
N GLU A 360 12.56 24.12 1.77
CA GLU A 360 13.18 25.38 1.30
C GLU A 360 14.68 25.40 1.55
N HIS A 361 15.11 24.97 2.74
CA HIS A 361 16.50 25.03 3.18
C HIS A 361 17.18 23.67 3.12
N SER A 362 18.44 23.65 2.73
CA SER A 362 19.26 22.43 2.81
C SER A 362 19.60 22.11 4.26
N LEU A 363 19.95 20.84 4.51
CA LEU A 363 20.43 20.43 5.84
C LEU A 363 21.63 21.25 6.30
N ALA A 364 22.53 21.62 5.37
CA ALA A 364 23.66 22.50 5.68
C ALA A 364 23.20 23.86 6.22
N GLN A 365 22.25 24.51 5.55
CA GLN A 365 21.72 25.82 5.97
C GLN A 365 20.96 25.73 7.31
N ILE A 366 20.19 24.65 7.53
CA ILE A 366 19.45 24.44 8.79
C ILE A 366 20.45 24.27 9.96
N LEU A 367 21.54 23.57 9.72
CA LEU A 367 22.53 23.21 10.74
C LEU A 367 23.66 24.25 10.91
N ASP A 368 23.74 25.25 10.04
CA ASP A 368 24.82 26.24 10.05
C ASP A 368 25.15 26.78 11.45
N PRO A 369 24.17 27.17 12.28
CA PRO A 369 24.42 27.65 13.64
C PRO A 369 25.07 26.62 14.59
N VAL A 370 25.02 25.32 14.27
CA VAL A 370 25.38 24.22 15.18
C VAL A 370 26.24 23.13 14.55
N ARG A 371 26.55 23.27 13.26
CA ARG A 371 27.26 22.27 12.47
C ARG A 371 28.54 21.73 13.14
N PRO A 372 29.38 22.55 13.77
CA PRO A 372 30.58 22.04 14.44
C PRO A 372 30.30 21.07 15.60
N SER A 373 29.09 21.11 16.16
CA SER A 373 28.68 20.32 17.32
C SER A 373 27.94 19.04 16.97
N VAL A 374 27.57 18.83 15.68
CA VAL A 374 26.77 17.68 15.23
C VAL A 374 27.68 16.73 14.45
N PRO A 375 27.98 15.54 14.99
CA PRO A 375 28.75 14.53 14.24
C PRO A 375 28.00 14.14 12.96
N LEU A 376 28.68 14.11 11.82
CA LEU A 376 28.08 13.78 10.53
C LEU A 376 27.42 12.40 10.56
N LYS A 377 28.03 11.43 11.21
CA LYS A 377 27.46 10.09 11.39
C LYS A 377 26.10 10.14 12.06
N SER A 378 25.98 10.84 13.19
CA SER A 378 24.72 10.96 13.93
C SER A 378 23.63 11.68 13.14
N LEU A 379 24.02 12.67 12.32
CA LEU A 379 23.10 13.34 11.39
C LEU A 379 22.56 12.37 10.36
N VAL A 380 23.43 11.61 9.70
CA VAL A 380 23.05 10.63 8.67
C VAL A 380 22.08 9.59 9.26
N GLU A 381 22.41 9.04 10.42
CA GLU A 381 21.57 8.04 11.13
C GLU A 381 20.20 8.60 11.49
N ALA A 382 20.12 9.82 12.02
CA ALA A 382 18.87 10.46 12.36
C ALA A 382 18.00 10.75 11.12
N MET A 383 18.59 11.28 10.06
CA MET A 383 17.87 11.56 8.81
C MET A 383 17.37 10.27 8.16
N TYR A 384 18.18 9.20 8.18
CA TYR A 384 17.77 7.91 7.67
C TYR A 384 16.59 7.34 8.47
N LEU A 385 16.63 7.40 9.79
CA LEU A 385 15.52 6.98 10.65
C LEU A 385 14.24 7.75 10.31
N LEU A 386 14.28 9.07 10.28
CA LEU A 386 13.12 9.91 9.99
C LEU A 386 12.58 9.65 8.57
N TYR A 387 13.46 9.40 7.61
CA TYR A 387 13.09 9.05 6.24
C TYR A 387 12.39 7.66 6.20
N GLN A 388 12.96 6.63 6.81
CA GLN A 388 12.37 5.28 6.82
C GLN A 388 10.98 5.26 7.50
N LEU A 389 10.82 6.06 8.54
CA LEU A 389 9.52 6.26 9.22
C LEU A 389 8.50 7.05 8.37
N GLY A 390 8.92 7.66 7.29
CA GLY A 390 8.07 8.55 6.51
C GLY A 390 7.78 9.89 7.21
N VAL A 391 8.59 10.31 8.16
CA VAL A 391 8.45 11.62 8.83
C VAL A 391 8.90 12.75 7.91
N ILE A 392 10.00 12.52 7.20
CA ILE A 392 10.55 13.46 6.23
C ILE A 392 10.76 12.78 4.86
N ASN A 393 10.72 13.60 3.84
CA ASN A 393 11.35 13.35 2.54
C ASN A 393 12.61 14.20 2.41
N LEU A 394 13.57 13.73 1.62
CA LEU A 394 14.80 14.45 1.30
C LEU A 394 14.76 14.84 -0.18
N LEU A 395 14.47 16.09 -0.43
CA LEU A 395 14.38 16.64 -1.78
C LEU A 395 15.79 16.91 -2.32
N PRO A 396 16.04 16.72 -3.62
CA PRO A 396 17.31 17.06 -4.23
C PRO A 396 17.66 18.56 -4.01
N ALA A 397 18.96 18.86 -4.01
CA ALA A 397 19.39 20.24 -4.11
C ALA A 397 18.78 20.90 -5.37
N GLU A 398 18.46 22.16 -5.32
CA GLU A 398 18.16 22.92 -6.53
C GLU A 398 19.40 22.91 -7.46
N ARG A 399 19.13 22.70 -8.75
CA ARG A 399 20.19 22.72 -9.77
C ARG A 399 20.72 24.12 -9.98
#